data_5777aaa188dba42a2163effc7dd707ea
#
_entry.id   5777aaa188dba42a2163effc7dd707ea
#
_cell.length_a   1.000
_cell.length_b   1.000
_cell.length_c   1.000
_cell.angle_alpha   90.00
_cell.angle_beta   90.00
_cell.angle_gamma   90.00
#
_symmetry.space_group_name_H-M   'P 1'
#
loop_
_entity.id
_entity.type
_entity.pdbx_description
1 polymer ?
#
loop_
_entity_poly.entity_id
_entity_poly.type
_entity_poly.pdbx_seq_one_letter_code
_entity_poly.pdbx_strand_id
1 'polypeptide(L)'
;MGQVLDLNKFLLACFIFFIANIMAWFQTSIFKMTDWPEKTQVLMVVTLGIPISISYYYAWKFGSESLNSWWACRLLGFGISFLVFPFLTHLILHESMFKPKVLVSIFLSILIVFIQVYWPDNRG
;
A
#
# COMPACT_ATOMS: atom_id res chain seq x y z
N MET A 1 -23.09 -18.33 -3.88
CA MET A 1 -23.55 -17.23 -4.48
C MET A 1 -22.44 -16.32 -4.83
N GLY A 2 -22.48 -15.94 -5.92
CA GLY A 2 -21.50 -15.02 -6.29
C GLY A 2 -21.50 -13.91 -5.29
N GLN A 3 -20.40 -13.77 -4.64
CA GLN A 3 -20.24 -12.61 -3.82
C GLN A 3 -20.18 -11.41 -4.70
N VAL A 4 -21.08 -10.51 -4.52
CA VAL A 4 -21.00 -9.22 -5.18
C VAL A 4 -19.98 -8.40 -4.42
N LEU A 5 -18.94 -7.96 -5.12
CA LEU A 5 -17.94 -7.09 -4.53
C LEU A 5 -18.59 -5.79 -4.09
N ASP A 6 -18.42 -5.42 -2.84
CA ASP A 6 -18.87 -4.12 -2.36
C ASP A 6 -17.92 -3.07 -2.88
N LEU A 7 -18.27 -2.50 -4.01
CA LEU A 7 -17.38 -1.58 -4.71
C LEU A 7 -17.04 -0.35 -3.87
N ASN A 8 -18.01 0.15 -3.10
CA ASN A 8 -17.76 1.32 -2.27
C ASN A 8 -16.73 1.03 -1.18
N LYS A 9 -16.86 -0.10 -0.50
CA LYS A 9 -15.88 -0.50 0.51
C LYS A 9 -14.54 -0.82 -0.12
N PHE A 10 -14.54 -1.46 -1.29
CA PHE A 10 -13.31 -1.79 -1.98
C PHE A 10 -12.55 -0.52 -2.36
N LEU A 11 -13.23 0.45 -2.95
CA LEU A 11 -12.60 1.70 -3.34
C LEU A 11 -12.11 2.48 -2.13
N LEU A 12 -12.88 2.48 -1.05
CA LEU A 12 -12.48 3.13 0.18
C LEU A 12 -11.23 2.46 0.76
N ALA A 13 -11.19 1.12 0.76
CA ALA A 13 -10.03 0.39 1.24
C ALA A 13 -8.79 0.71 0.41
N CYS A 14 -8.92 0.73 -0.92
CA CYS A 14 -7.81 1.07 -1.80
C CYS A 14 -7.31 2.49 -1.54
N PHE A 15 -8.22 3.43 -1.35
CA PHE A 15 -7.85 4.81 -1.06
C PHE A 15 -7.09 4.90 0.26
N ILE A 16 -7.58 4.21 1.30
CA ILE A 16 -6.92 4.23 2.61
C ILE A 16 -5.55 3.55 2.52
N PHE A 17 -5.44 2.42 1.81
CA PHE A 17 -4.15 1.79 1.58
C PHE A 17 -3.19 2.73 0.88
N PHE A 18 -3.68 3.44 -0.11
CA PHE A 18 -2.87 4.39 -0.86
C PHE A 18 -2.32 5.47 0.06
N ILE A 19 -3.19 6.08 0.87
CA ILE A 19 -2.79 7.13 1.81
C ILE A 19 -1.83 6.57 2.86
N ALA A 20 -2.13 5.39 3.41
CA ALA A 20 -1.26 4.76 4.41
C ALA A 20 0.12 4.48 3.84
N ASN A 21 0.19 4.02 2.60
CA ASN A 21 1.48 3.76 1.97
C ASN A 21 2.26 5.03 1.69
N ILE A 22 1.59 6.12 1.34
CA ILE A 22 2.25 7.41 1.18
C ILE A 22 2.86 7.84 2.52
N MET A 23 2.10 7.76 3.60
CA MET A 23 2.61 8.11 4.92
C MET A 23 3.76 7.20 5.33
N ALA A 24 3.64 5.90 5.05
CA ALA A 24 4.70 4.94 5.38
C ALA A 24 5.96 5.22 4.58
N TRP A 25 5.82 5.65 3.34
CA TRP A 25 6.98 6.02 2.53
C TRP A 25 7.72 7.21 3.17
N PHE A 26 6.99 8.25 3.58
CA PHE A 26 7.59 9.38 4.27
C PHE A 26 8.25 8.94 5.58
N GLN A 27 7.57 8.09 6.34
CA GLN A 27 8.10 7.59 7.60
C GLN A 27 9.44 6.87 7.41
N THR A 28 9.53 6.01 6.40
CA THR A 28 10.74 5.21 6.20
C THR A 28 11.83 5.95 5.43
N SER A 29 11.47 7.03 4.74
CA SER A 29 12.43 7.78 3.92
C SER A 29 12.92 9.07 4.58
N ILE A 30 12.48 9.35 5.79
CA ILE A 30 12.78 10.61 6.44
C ILE A 30 14.28 10.82 6.60
N PHE A 31 15.05 9.74 6.82
CA PHE A 31 16.50 9.86 7.00
C PHE A 31 17.20 10.26 5.70
N LYS A 32 16.58 10.01 4.55
CA LYS A 32 17.13 10.42 3.25
C LYS A 32 16.71 11.82 2.84
N MET A 33 15.61 12.30 3.39
CA MET A 33 15.03 13.58 3.00
C MET A 33 15.46 14.73 3.89
N THR A 34 15.92 14.44 5.09
CA THR A 34 16.24 15.47 6.08
C THR A 34 17.60 15.24 6.68
N ASP A 35 18.21 16.33 7.16
CA ASP A 35 19.47 16.28 7.88
C ASP A 35 19.25 16.46 9.38
N TRP A 36 18.04 16.19 9.83
CA TRP A 36 17.69 16.33 11.24
C TRP A 36 18.49 15.33 12.10
N PRO A 37 18.73 15.68 13.37
CA PRO A 37 19.34 14.72 14.29
C PRO A 37 18.53 13.44 14.35
N GLU A 38 19.21 12.31 14.56
CA GLU A 38 18.54 11.01 14.61
C GLU A 38 17.40 10.99 15.61
N LYS A 39 17.58 11.63 16.76
CA LYS A 39 16.55 11.70 17.79
C LYS A 39 15.25 12.34 17.27
N THR A 40 15.40 13.43 16.50
CA THR A 40 14.26 14.10 15.90
C THR A 40 13.60 13.23 14.84
N GLN A 41 14.40 12.54 14.04
CA GLN A 41 13.88 11.64 13.03
C GLN A 41 13.07 10.49 13.65
N VAL A 42 13.59 9.90 14.72
CA VAL A 42 12.89 8.83 15.44
C VAL A 42 11.56 9.34 16.01
N LEU A 43 11.56 10.55 16.56
CA LEU A 43 10.34 11.14 17.09
C LEU A 43 9.29 11.31 15.99
N MET A 44 9.69 11.75 14.81
CA MET A 44 8.78 11.89 13.67
C MET A 44 8.25 10.55 13.21
N VAL A 45 9.11 9.53 13.18
CA VAL A 45 8.70 8.17 12.82
C VAL A 45 7.62 7.66 13.77
N VAL A 46 7.80 7.84 15.06
CA VAL A 46 6.82 7.41 16.06
C VAL A 46 5.52 8.19 15.89
N THR A 47 5.62 9.50 15.67
CA THR A 47 4.44 10.35 15.49
C THR A 47 3.63 9.93 14.26
N LEU A 48 4.30 9.66 13.14
CA LEU A 48 3.64 9.20 11.92
C LEU A 48 3.06 7.81 12.07
N GLY A 49 3.63 6.99 12.94
CA GLY A 49 3.15 5.63 13.16
C GLY A 49 1.72 5.57 13.64
N ILE A 50 1.26 6.57 14.38
CA ILE A 50 -0.10 6.59 14.91
C ILE A 50 -1.14 6.65 13.79
N PRO A 51 -1.13 7.67 12.90
CA PRO A 51 -2.10 7.70 11.81
C PRO A 51 -1.91 6.57 10.81
N ILE A 52 -0.68 6.09 10.62
CA ILE A 52 -0.42 4.96 9.73
C ILE A 52 -1.11 3.71 10.26
N SER A 53 -0.96 3.44 11.56
CA SER A 53 -1.57 2.26 12.17
C SER A 53 -3.10 2.30 12.08
N ILE A 54 -3.69 3.46 12.35
CA ILE A 54 -5.13 3.63 12.26
C ILE A 54 -5.60 3.43 10.82
N SER A 55 -4.87 4.00 9.85
CA SER A 55 -5.21 3.85 8.44
C SER A 55 -5.17 2.38 8.01
N TYR A 56 -4.13 1.64 8.40
CA TYR A 56 -4.04 0.23 8.05
C TYR A 56 -5.16 -0.59 8.68
N TYR A 57 -5.56 -0.26 9.91
CA TYR A 57 -6.67 -0.96 10.54
C TYR A 57 -7.94 -0.85 9.68
N TYR A 58 -8.28 0.36 9.28
CA TYR A 58 -9.49 0.57 8.47
C TYR A 58 -9.35 0.02 7.06
N ALA A 59 -8.16 0.14 6.47
CA ALA A 59 -7.93 -0.43 5.15
C ALA A 59 -8.11 -1.94 5.17
N TRP A 60 -7.58 -2.61 6.19
CA TRP A 60 -7.75 -4.05 6.35
C TRP A 60 -9.20 -4.42 6.62
N LYS A 61 -9.86 -3.63 7.48
CA LYS A 61 -11.26 -3.90 7.81
C LYS A 61 -12.14 -3.82 6.57
N PHE A 62 -12.08 -2.72 5.86
CA PHE A 62 -12.91 -2.54 4.67
C PHE A 62 -12.47 -3.44 3.52
N GLY A 63 -11.18 -3.63 3.35
CA GLY A 63 -10.67 -4.46 2.29
C GLY A 63 -11.05 -5.92 2.46
N SER A 64 -10.90 -6.46 3.66
CA SER A 64 -11.24 -7.85 3.91
C SER A 64 -12.76 -8.07 3.80
N GLU A 65 -13.55 -7.10 4.22
CA GLU A 65 -15.01 -7.19 4.09
C GLU A 65 -15.44 -7.13 2.64
N SER A 66 -14.83 -6.24 1.84
CA SER A 66 -15.21 -6.10 0.44
C SER A 66 -14.76 -7.27 -0.41
N LEU A 67 -13.57 -7.81 -0.15
CA LEU A 67 -13.03 -8.94 -0.90
C LEU A 67 -13.45 -10.29 -0.32
N ASN A 68 -14.01 -10.27 0.88
CA ASN A 68 -14.43 -11.47 1.60
C ASN A 68 -13.30 -12.49 1.75
N SER A 69 -12.07 -11.98 1.92
CA SER A 69 -10.89 -12.82 2.04
C SER A 69 -9.77 -12.04 2.71
N TRP A 70 -9.20 -12.66 3.74
CA TRP A 70 -8.06 -12.06 4.44
C TRP A 70 -6.81 -12.04 3.57
N TRP A 71 -6.57 -13.16 2.86
CA TRP A 71 -5.42 -13.25 1.95
C TRP A 71 -5.50 -12.25 0.81
N ALA A 72 -6.68 -12.10 0.23
CA ALA A 72 -6.86 -11.16 -0.88
C ALA A 72 -6.57 -9.73 -0.42
N CYS A 73 -7.01 -9.39 0.78
CA CYS A 73 -6.77 -8.06 1.33
C CYS A 73 -5.27 -7.80 1.53
N ARG A 74 -4.55 -8.80 2.07
CA ARG A 74 -3.11 -8.65 2.27
C ARG A 74 -2.36 -8.47 0.96
N LEU A 75 -2.71 -9.26 -0.03
CA LEU A 75 -2.04 -9.17 -1.32
C LEU A 75 -2.39 -7.87 -2.04
N LEU A 76 -3.62 -7.39 -1.86
CA LEU A 76 -3.99 -6.08 -2.39
C LEU A 76 -3.13 -4.98 -1.77
N GLY A 77 -2.94 -5.04 -0.44
CA GLY A 77 -2.08 -4.07 0.24
C GLY A 77 -0.65 -4.09 -0.27
N PHE A 78 -0.09 -5.29 -0.48
CA PHE A 78 1.25 -5.41 -1.06
C PHE A 78 1.32 -4.82 -2.46
N GLY A 79 0.31 -5.12 -3.30
CA GLY A 79 0.28 -4.60 -4.65
C GLY A 79 0.26 -3.08 -4.68
N ILE A 80 -0.57 -2.48 -3.86
CA ILE A 80 -0.65 -1.03 -3.77
C ILE A 80 0.67 -0.45 -3.26
N SER A 81 1.29 -1.09 -2.27
CA SER A 81 2.58 -0.65 -1.75
C SER A 81 3.64 -0.63 -2.83
N PHE A 82 3.72 -1.68 -3.65
CA PHE A 82 4.71 -1.75 -4.71
C PHE A 82 4.45 -0.75 -5.84
N LEU A 83 3.24 -0.26 -5.96
CA LEU A 83 2.94 0.81 -6.92
C LEU A 83 3.31 2.18 -6.37
N VAL A 84 3.03 2.40 -5.09
CA VAL A 84 3.26 3.71 -4.45
C VAL A 84 4.74 3.98 -4.22
N PHE A 85 5.48 3.00 -3.69
CA PHE A 85 6.86 3.23 -3.29
C PHE A 85 7.78 3.59 -4.46
N PRO A 86 7.78 2.88 -5.59
CA PRO A 86 8.61 3.29 -6.71
C PRO A 86 8.26 4.67 -7.24
N PHE A 87 6.96 4.97 -7.30
CA PHE A 87 6.49 6.25 -7.82
C PHE A 87 7.00 7.41 -6.98
N LEU A 88 6.83 7.32 -5.65
CA LEU A 88 7.30 8.37 -4.76
C LEU A 88 8.82 8.47 -4.74
N THR A 89 9.51 7.33 -4.78
CA THR A 89 10.97 7.33 -4.81
C THR A 89 11.49 8.02 -6.06
N HIS A 90 10.86 7.76 -7.19
CA HIS A 90 11.23 8.42 -8.44
C HIS A 90 11.01 9.94 -8.36
N LEU A 91 9.83 10.35 -7.88
CA LEU A 91 9.47 11.77 -7.86
C LEU A 91 10.24 12.58 -6.83
N ILE A 92 10.45 12.03 -5.66
CA ILE A 92 10.98 12.80 -4.53
C ILE A 92 12.47 12.59 -4.32
N LEU A 93 12.93 11.34 -4.38
CA LEU A 93 14.33 11.01 -4.19
C LEU A 93 15.11 10.98 -5.50
N HIS A 94 14.43 11.12 -6.63
CA HIS A 94 15.03 11.14 -7.96
C HIS A 94 15.76 9.84 -8.31
N GLU A 95 15.35 8.72 -7.71
CA GLU A 95 15.82 7.41 -8.14
C GLU A 95 14.88 6.89 -9.23
N SER A 96 15.48 6.46 -10.33
CA SER A 96 14.70 6.09 -11.50
C SER A 96 13.83 4.87 -11.27
N MET A 97 12.54 4.97 -11.56
CA MET A 97 11.63 3.83 -11.55
C MET A 97 11.65 3.07 -12.89
N PHE A 98 12.40 3.57 -13.87
CA PHE A 98 12.41 2.96 -15.21
C PHE A 98 13.52 1.95 -15.39
N LYS A 99 14.21 1.56 -14.33
CA LYS A 99 15.15 0.45 -14.39
C LYS A 99 14.38 -0.85 -14.65
N PRO A 100 14.94 -1.78 -15.44
CA PRO A 100 14.21 -3.00 -15.78
C PRO A 100 13.68 -3.75 -14.58
N LYS A 101 14.46 -3.89 -13.50
CA LYS A 101 14.01 -4.63 -12.33
C LYS A 101 12.84 -3.93 -11.62
N VAL A 102 12.82 -2.60 -11.62
CA VAL A 102 11.71 -1.86 -11.00
C VAL A 102 10.46 -1.99 -11.86
N LEU A 103 10.60 -1.86 -13.17
CA LEU A 103 9.45 -1.99 -14.08
C LEU A 103 8.84 -3.39 -14.02
N VAL A 104 9.67 -4.42 -13.96
CA VAL A 104 9.17 -5.79 -13.81
C VAL A 104 8.42 -5.96 -12.50
N SER A 105 8.95 -5.41 -11.42
CA SER A 105 8.30 -5.47 -10.11
C SER A 105 6.95 -4.76 -10.12
N ILE A 106 6.86 -3.61 -10.76
CA ILE A 106 5.61 -2.87 -10.88
C ILE A 106 4.60 -3.70 -11.68
N PHE A 107 5.03 -4.30 -12.78
CA PHE A 107 4.16 -5.15 -13.60
C PHE A 107 3.62 -6.32 -12.79
N LEU A 108 4.49 -6.99 -12.02
CA LEU A 108 4.07 -8.10 -11.18
C LEU A 108 3.10 -7.63 -10.09
N SER A 109 3.29 -6.42 -9.56
CA SER A 109 2.37 -5.86 -8.57
C SER A 109 0.99 -5.63 -9.15
N ILE A 110 0.92 -5.14 -10.38
CA ILE A 110 -0.35 -4.97 -11.08
C ILE A 110 -1.02 -6.32 -11.26
N LEU A 111 -0.26 -7.35 -11.62
CA LEU A 111 -0.80 -8.70 -11.76
C LEU A 111 -1.35 -9.22 -10.44
N ILE A 112 -0.66 -8.96 -9.33
CA ILE A 112 -1.14 -9.37 -8.00
C ILE A 112 -2.51 -8.76 -7.74
N VAL A 113 -2.68 -7.47 -7.99
CA VAL A 113 -3.95 -6.79 -7.77
C VAL A 113 -5.04 -7.40 -8.65
N PHE A 114 -4.74 -7.62 -9.92
CA PHE A 114 -5.71 -8.24 -10.83
C PHE A 114 -6.12 -9.62 -10.37
N ILE A 115 -5.17 -10.42 -9.92
CA ILE A 115 -5.49 -11.77 -9.44
C ILE A 115 -6.44 -11.72 -8.26
N GLN A 116 -6.21 -10.80 -7.33
CA GLN A 116 -7.04 -10.72 -6.14
C GLN A 116 -8.46 -10.22 -6.44
N VAL A 117 -8.62 -9.41 -7.47
CA VAL A 117 -9.94 -8.85 -7.80
C VAL A 117 -10.72 -9.76 -8.74
N TYR A 118 -10.06 -10.34 -9.73
CA TYR A 118 -10.75 -11.04 -10.80
C TYR A 118 -10.68 -12.56 -10.74
N TRP A 119 -9.75 -13.11 -9.98
CA TRP A 119 -9.64 -14.57 -9.87
C TRP A 119 -10.75 -15.08 -8.96
N PRO A 120 -11.58 -16.01 -9.41
CA PRO A 120 -12.65 -16.52 -8.55
C PRO A 120 -12.08 -17.33 -7.40
N ASP A 121 -12.66 -17.10 -6.23
CA ASP A 121 -12.30 -17.86 -5.04
C ASP A 121 -13.36 -18.92 -4.81
N ASN A 122 -13.05 -20.15 -5.16
CA ASN A 122 -13.99 -21.25 -5.08
C ASN A 122 -14.15 -21.82 -3.68
N ARG A 123 -13.32 -21.35 -2.77
CA ARG A 123 -13.35 -21.91 -1.44
C ARG A 123 -14.00 -21.00 -0.45
N GLY A 124 -14.21 -19.82 -0.80
CA GLY A 124 -14.82 -18.87 0.10
C GLY A 124 -13.89 -18.35 1.16
#